data_596cc23adb05c3523ac3405e35868899
#
_entry.id   596cc23adb05c3523ac3405e35868899
#
_cell.length_a   1.000
_cell.length_b   1.000
_cell.length_c   1.000
_cell.angle_alpha   90.00
_cell.angle_beta   90.00
_cell.angle_gamma   90.00
#
_symmetry.space_group_name_H-M   'P 1'
#
loop_
_entity.id
_entity.type
_entity.pdbx_description
1 polymer ?
#
loop_
_entity_poly.entity_id
_entity_poly.type
_entity_poly.pdbx_seq_one_letter_code
_entity_poly.pdbx_strand_id
1 'polypeptide(L)'
;VGVTVEPEEAGTPDGTRIPDGSGKPDRGGVRDGSGKPEATGIRDGAGNPDATGRSEAAGVRDGSGEPRPEEAATTESGASEEPRSEAAAPRSASVLRSGAVMAAGSVVSRATGFVRSAVVVAALGTAMTADGYTVANTVPNILYILLIGGALNAVFVPELVRAAKEHADGGVAYTDRLLTLCTVGLLGLTALAVAAAPLIVGLYTDYDGRQAELTIALARYCLPQILFYGLFTLLGQVLNARGRFGAMMWTPVLNNVVIIGVFGLYIAVAADSDGTLSDAHAHLLGWGTTAGIAVQTLALIPALRGAGFRWRPRFDWRGSGLTRPMRSAGWLVLLVLTNQLAYWVVTRLSTTTQQLAHEQGVAGGAGYTAYSYAYQLWVVPQGIITVSLVTALMPRMSRAAADGDLAGVRRDVGYALRTSAAVIVPAATAFLVLAPWVIGSVYGYGRATDADITVMAGIMMAFAPGLIAFSGQYVLSRGFYAMSDTRTPFLLNLVVVAVNAGLSAAAFWVLPARWAVTGMAAASTVAFCTGFAVTAYVLSRRVSATGTGRLLRSPTLGAHLRLIAACLPAGALAHAAARAAEGAGDVAAAGAGTLVLLLTVVLLARPLRIAELTAMVDAGRARLRR
;
A
#
# COMPACT_ATOMS: atom_id res chain seq x y z
N VAL A 1 40.25 -5.52 -42.19
CA VAL A 1 41.68 -5.18 -42.27
C VAL A 1 42.21 -5.39 -40.85
N GLY A 2 42.93 -6.53 -40.70
CA GLY A 2 43.55 -6.89 -39.44
C GLY A 2 44.87 -6.14 -39.23
N VAL A 3 45.18 -5.93 -37.95
CA VAL A 3 46.56 -5.82 -37.49
C VAL A 3 46.63 -6.49 -36.11
N THR A 4 47.26 -7.64 -36.09
CA THR A 4 47.88 -8.34 -35.00
C THR A 4 49.13 -7.58 -34.55
N VAL A 5 49.33 -7.42 -33.23
CA VAL A 5 50.67 -7.32 -32.61
C VAL A 5 50.61 -8.07 -31.27
N GLU A 6 51.49 -9.05 -31.17
CA GLU A 6 51.83 -9.88 -30.03
C GLU A 6 52.78 -9.16 -29.05
N PRO A 7 53.09 -9.81 -27.89
CA PRO A 7 53.48 -9.14 -26.67
C PRO A 7 54.99 -9.00 -26.49
N GLU A 8 55.43 -8.07 -25.65
CA GLU A 8 56.82 -7.94 -25.22
C GLU A 8 56.98 -8.18 -23.74
N GLU A 9 57.85 -9.11 -23.44
CA GLU A 9 58.26 -9.61 -22.11
C GLU A 9 59.20 -8.68 -21.39
N ALA A 10 59.31 -8.94 -20.09
CA ALA A 10 60.48 -8.91 -19.21
C ALA A 10 60.78 -7.65 -18.38
N GLY A 11 60.87 -7.91 -17.08
CA GLY A 11 61.65 -7.08 -16.17
C GLY A 11 61.30 -7.20 -14.70
N THR A 12 61.59 -8.33 -14.04
CA THR A 12 61.96 -8.33 -12.62
C THR A 12 63.43 -8.02 -12.44
N PRO A 13 63.91 -7.39 -11.35
CA PRO A 13 64.37 -8.23 -10.24
C PRO A 13 64.23 -7.63 -8.82
N ASP A 14 64.26 -8.59 -7.88
CA ASP A 14 64.94 -8.60 -6.56
C ASP A 14 64.48 -7.62 -5.50
N GLY A 15 64.04 -8.05 -4.35
CA GLY A 15 64.64 -8.98 -3.38
C GLY A 15 64.74 -8.27 -2.08
N THR A 16 64.09 -8.72 -1.02
CA THR A 16 64.66 -8.87 0.31
C THR A 16 63.58 -9.34 1.32
N ARG A 17 63.76 -10.56 1.69
CA ARG A 17 63.86 -11.13 3.06
C ARG A 17 62.72 -10.90 4.06
N ILE A 18 62.05 -12.00 4.29
CA ILE A 18 61.38 -12.46 5.52
C ILE A 18 62.45 -12.63 6.63
N PRO A 19 62.09 -12.46 7.93
CA PRO A 19 62.37 -13.56 8.84
C PRO A 19 61.12 -14.12 9.52
N ASP A 20 61.05 -15.42 9.50
CA ASP A 20 60.37 -16.33 10.41
C ASP A 20 60.72 -16.02 11.87
N GLY A 21 59.73 -16.28 12.72
CA GLY A 21 59.87 -16.25 14.16
C GLY A 21 58.76 -17.08 14.82
N SER A 22 58.90 -18.37 14.66
CA SER A 22 58.23 -19.41 15.47
C SER A 22 58.48 -19.20 16.97
N GLY A 23 57.45 -19.34 17.78
CA GLY A 23 57.54 -19.37 19.23
C GLY A 23 56.24 -19.78 19.91
N LYS A 24 55.94 -21.04 19.99
CA LYS A 24 55.24 -21.73 21.09
C LYS A 24 56.32 -22.45 21.92
N PRO A 25 56.07 -22.95 23.14
CA PRO A 25 54.98 -22.83 24.10
C PRO A 25 55.49 -22.41 25.52
N ASP A 26 54.60 -22.17 26.49
CA ASP A 26 54.70 -23.03 27.70
C ASP A 26 53.49 -22.89 28.64
N ARG A 27 53.30 -23.98 29.33
CA ARG A 27 52.25 -24.36 30.27
C ARG A 27 52.52 -23.79 31.67
N GLY A 28 51.46 -23.65 32.42
CA GLY A 28 51.40 -23.63 33.87
C GLY A 28 50.34 -22.64 34.33
N GLY A 29 49.37 -22.97 35.08
CA GLY A 29 49.06 -23.97 36.03
C GLY A 29 47.90 -23.47 36.85
N VAL A 30 46.84 -24.23 36.90
CA VAL A 30 46.07 -24.66 38.07
C VAL A 30 45.83 -23.66 39.22
N ARG A 31 44.55 -23.35 39.44
CA ARG A 31 43.80 -23.51 40.70
C ARG A 31 42.43 -22.89 40.57
N ASP A 32 41.39 -23.70 40.50
CA ASP A 32 40.39 -24.05 41.51
C ASP A 32 39.94 -22.89 42.40
N GLY A 33 38.64 -22.65 42.32
CA GLY A 33 37.92 -21.74 43.22
C GLY A 33 36.42 -21.88 42.99
N SER A 34 35.88 -23.07 43.28
CA SER A 34 34.49 -23.38 43.58
C SER A 34 33.93 -22.41 44.64
N GLY A 35 32.76 -21.89 44.39
CA GLY A 35 32.02 -21.11 45.38
C GLY A 35 30.56 -20.93 44.99
N LYS A 36 29.76 -21.98 45.14
CA LYS A 36 28.34 -21.84 45.48
C LYS A 36 28.26 -21.41 46.95
N PRO A 37 27.26 -20.66 47.31
CA PRO A 37 26.59 -20.97 48.55
C PRO A 37 25.10 -21.37 48.32
N GLU A 38 24.88 -22.40 49.03
CA GLU A 38 23.67 -23.07 49.40
C GLU A 38 22.64 -22.17 50.08
N ALA A 39 21.43 -22.71 49.98
CA ALA A 39 20.25 -22.38 50.73
C ALA A 39 20.40 -22.61 52.23
N THR A 40 19.89 -21.74 53.01
CA THR A 40 19.31 -21.95 54.35
C THR A 40 18.01 -21.16 54.37
N GLY A 41 16.83 -21.67 54.61
CA GLY A 41 16.32 -22.83 55.36
C GLY A 41 16.06 -22.46 56.78
N ILE A 42 14.83 -22.23 57.17
CA ILE A 42 14.17 -22.38 58.46
C ILE A 42 12.72 -21.91 58.23
N ARG A 43 11.65 -22.77 58.17
CA ARG A 43 10.88 -23.44 59.19
C ARG A 43 10.24 -22.43 60.16
N ASP A 44 9.01 -22.48 60.52
CA ASP A 44 7.91 -23.45 60.62
C ASP A 44 6.63 -22.69 61.03
N GLY A 45 5.47 -23.31 60.83
CA GLY A 45 4.24 -22.91 61.47
C GLY A 45 3.03 -23.15 60.57
N ALA A 46 2.67 -24.25 60.29
CA ALA A 46 1.72 -25.28 60.74
C ALA A 46 0.46 -24.69 61.35
N GLY A 47 -0.69 -24.98 60.68
CA GLY A 47 -1.98 -24.76 61.28
C GLY A 47 -3.13 -24.92 60.31
N ASN A 48 -3.41 -26.14 59.85
CA ASN A 48 -4.75 -26.59 59.54
C ASN A 48 -5.25 -27.38 60.77
N PRO A 49 -6.48 -27.38 61.20
CA PRO A 49 -7.40 -28.37 60.72
C PRO A 49 -8.89 -27.95 60.61
N ASP A 50 -9.57 -28.70 59.76
CA ASP A 50 -10.94 -29.17 59.76
C ASP A 50 -11.83 -28.85 60.97
N ALA A 51 -13.09 -28.50 60.64
CA ALA A 51 -14.30 -29.09 61.28
C ALA A 51 -15.56 -28.51 60.59
N THR A 52 -16.16 -29.22 59.67
CA THR A 52 -17.40 -30.02 59.90
C THR A 52 -18.39 -29.42 60.89
N GLY A 53 -19.54 -29.04 60.40
CA GLY A 53 -20.71 -28.71 61.22
C GLY A 53 -21.99 -28.67 60.38
N ARG A 54 -22.56 -29.86 60.12
CA ARG A 54 -23.98 -30.06 59.79
C ARG A 54 -24.84 -29.72 61.01
N SER A 55 -26.04 -29.17 60.75
CA SER A 55 -27.29 -29.45 61.43
C SER A 55 -28.37 -28.67 60.68
N GLU A 56 -29.28 -29.28 59.90
CA GLU A 56 -30.54 -29.94 60.30
C GLU A 56 -31.34 -29.08 61.25
N ALA A 57 -32.48 -28.72 60.93
CA ALA A 57 -33.75 -29.25 60.55
C ALA A 57 -34.91 -28.50 61.28
N ALA A 58 -36.05 -28.62 60.67
CA ALA A 58 -37.41 -28.59 61.25
C ALA A 58 -37.92 -27.20 61.69
N GLY A 59 -39.09 -26.83 61.34
CA GLY A 59 -40.32 -27.50 60.92
C GLY A 59 -41.44 -26.49 61.00
N VAL A 60 -42.30 -26.59 60.06
CA VAL A 60 -43.71 -27.01 60.25
C VAL A 60 -44.74 -25.95 60.62
N ARG A 61 -45.68 -25.83 59.61
CA ARG A 61 -47.13 -25.63 59.76
C ARG A 61 -47.67 -24.22 59.96
N ASP A 62 -48.53 -23.89 59.15
CA ASP A 62 -49.92 -24.09 58.68
C ASP A 62 -50.75 -22.83 58.94
N GLY A 63 -51.64 -22.55 58.04
CA GLY A 63 -52.79 -21.77 58.33
C GLY A 63 -53.33 -20.92 57.17
N SER A 64 -53.92 -21.55 56.19
CA SER A 64 -55.28 -21.32 55.66
C SER A 64 -55.90 -19.93 55.82
N GLY A 65 -56.43 -19.38 54.75
CA GLY A 65 -57.54 -18.42 54.86
C GLY A 65 -57.69 -17.51 53.64
N GLU A 66 -58.32 -17.97 52.54
CA GLU A 66 -59.16 -17.10 51.72
C GLU A 66 -60.40 -16.67 52.50
N PRO A 67 -61.07 -15.52 52.26
CA PRO A 67 -61.82 -15.33 51.01
C PRO A 67 -61.86 -13.90 50.42
N ARG A 68 -62.17 -13.79 49.14
CA ARG A 68 -62.85 -12.67 48.46
C ARG A 68 -64.23 -12.39 49.08
N PRO A 69 -65.03 -11.27 48.72
CA PRO A 69 -64.86 -10.30 47.61
C PRO A 69 -65.32 -8.85 47.94
N GLU A 70 -65.50 -8.07 46.85
CA GLU A 70 -66.37 -6.88 46.65
C GLU A 70 -65.76 -5.48 46.74
N GLU A 71 -65.68 -4.89 45.60
CA GLU A 71 -66.43 -3.78 44.97
C GLU A 71 -66.05 -2.35 45.35
N ALA A 72 -65.89 -1.67 44.33
CA ALA A 72 -66.31 -0.32 43.95
C ALA A 72 -65.29 0.81 43.87
N ALA A 73 -65.05 1.12 42.62
CA ALA A 73 -65.25 2.45 42.01
C ALA A 73 -64.24 3.58 42.21
N THR A 74 -63.88 4.02 41.02
CA THR A 74 -63.66 5.39 40.51
C THR A 74 -62.29 6.04 40.58
N THR A 75 -61.84 6.23 39.31
CA THR A 75 -61.18 7.42 38.75
C THR A 75 -59.88 7.91 39.37
N GLU A 76 -58.81 7.81 38.63
CA GLU A 76 -58.27 8.88 37.78
C GLU A 76 -57.00 8.46 37.03
N SER A 77 -57.05 8.74 35.79
CA SER A 77 -56.04 8.97 34.80
C SER A 77 -54.68 9.40 35.35
N GLY A 78 -53.66 8.59 35.04
CA GLY A 78 -52.27 8.91 35.17
C GLY A 78 -51.49 8.03 34.22
N ALA A 79 -51.52 8.36 32.91
CA ALA A 79 -50.70 7.72 31.89
C ALA A 79 -49.23 8.00 32.18
N SER A 80 -48.50 7.02 32.72
CA SER A 80 -47.05 6.97 32.68
C SER A 80 -46.66 6.60 31.26
N GLU A 81 -46.34 7.63 30.46
CA GLU A 81 -45.62 7.50 29.18
C GLU A 81 -44.26 6.86 29.44
N GLU A 82 -44.09 5.62 29.03
CA GLU A 82 -42.78 5.06 28.76
C GLU A 82 -42.08 5.98 27.75
N PRO A 83 -40.81 6.38 27.95
CA PRO A 83 -40.09 7.15 26.96
C PRO A 83 -39.81 6.23 25.75
N ARG A 84 -40.62 6.43 24.72
CA ARG A 84 -40.37 5.86 23.39
C ARG A 84 -38.93 6.15 23.00
N SER A 85 -38.17 5.11 22.77
CA SER A 85 -36.84 5.07 22.14
C SER A 85 -36.86 5.71 20.75
N GLU A 86 -36.87 7.04 20.70
CA GLU A 86 -36.87 7.83 19.47
C GLU A 86 -35.56 8.62 19.28
N ALA A 87 -34.38 7.92 19.35
CA ALA A 87 -33.10 8.59 19.14
C ALA A 87 -32.05 7.76 18.37
N ALA A 88 -32.43 6.66 17.71
CA ALA A 88 -31.47 5.83 16.97
C ALA A 88 -31.44 6.05 15.44
N ALA A 89 -32.46 6.66 14.86
CA ALA A 89 -32.57 6.83 13.39
C ALA A 89 -31.70 7.94 12.77
N PRO A 90 -31.41 9.10 13.39
CA PRO A 90 -30.64 10.14 12.71
C PRO A 90 -29.12 9.90 12.64
N ARG A 91 -28.55 9.05 13.52
CA ARG A 91 -27.10 8.77 13.52
C ARG A 91 -26.66 7.81 12.39
N SER A 92 -27.47 6.83 12.04
CA SER A 92 -27.16 5.87 10.97
C SER A 92 -27.19 6.53 9.57
N ALA A 93 -28.15 7.40 9.31
CA ALA A 93 -28.26 8.12 8.03
C ALA A 93 -27.11 9.11 7.81
N SER A 94 -26.62 9.77 8.86
CA SER A 94 -25.48 10.68 8.78
C SER A 94 -24.16 9.96 8.52
N VAL A 95 -23.95 8.79 9.11
CA VAL A 95 -22.77 7.93 8.89
C VAL A 95 -22.76 7.37 7.47
N LEU A 96 -23.90 6.90 6.95
CA LEU A 96 -24.03 6.42 5.58
C LEU A 96 -23.77 7.54 4.56
N ARG A 97 -24.30 8.73 4.79
CA ARG A 97 -24.06 9.90 3.93
C ARG A 97 -22.58 10.31 3.93
N SER A 98 -21.94 10.34 5.11
CA SER A 98 -20.51 10.64 5.21
C SER A 98 -19.66 9.58 4.50
N GLY A 99 -20.00 8.30 4.64
CA GLY A 99 -19.35 7.19 3.94
C GLY A 99 -19.48 7.30 2.41
N ALA A 100 -20.67 7.66 1.92
CA ALA A 100 -20.90 7.85 0.48
C ALA A 100 -20.09 9.02 -0.09
N VAL A 101 -20.02 10.15 0.62
CA VAL A 101 -19.20 11.32 0.22
C VAL A 101 -17.72 10.98 0.19
N MET A 102 -17.22 10.19 1.15
CA MET A 102 -15.83 9.71 1.17
C MET A 102 -15.53 8.76 0.00
N ALA A 103 -16.43 7.82 -0.27
CA ALA A 103 -16.29 6.90 -1.39
C ALA A 103 -16.31 7.63 -2.73
N ALA A 104 -17.22 8.58 -2.93
CA ALA A 104 -17.26 9.42 -4.12
C ALA A 104 -15.97 10.22 -4.30
N GLY A 105 -15.47 10.88 -3.23
CA GLY A 105 -14.21 11.60 -3.26
C GLY A 105 -13.02 10.72 -3.64
N SER A 106 -12.96 9.50 -3.11
CA SER A 106 -11.90 8.53 -3.44
C SER A 106 -11.96 8.10 -4.92
N VAL A 107 -13.16 7.84 -5.46
CA VAL A 107 -13.33 7.47 -6.87
C VAL A 107 -12.94 8.62 -7.80
N VAL A 108 -13.43 9.85 -7.53
CA VAL A 108 -13.11 11.05 -8.33
C VAL A 108 -11.62 11.34 -8.27
N SER A 109 -10.99 11.25 -7.09
CA SER A 109 -9.54 11.43 -6.94
C SER A 109 -8.73 10.42 -7.75
N ARG A 110 -9.14 9.15 -7.79
CA ARG A 110 -8.48 8.12 -8.61
C ARG A 110 -8.67 8.38 -10.11
N ALA A 111 -9.90 8.70 -10.54
CA ALA A 111 -10.19 9.01 -11.93
C ALA A 111 -9.39 10.23 -12.44
N THR A 112 -9.38 11.33 -11.67
CA THR A 112 -8.57 12.51 -12.01
C THR A 112 -7.06 12.21 -11.95
N GLY A 113 -6.62 11.31 -11.08
CA GLY A 113 -5.24 10.81 -11.01
C GLY A 113 -4.82 10.06 -12.28
N PHE A 114 -5.73 9.27 -12.89
CA PHE A 114 -5.47 8.64 -14.19
C PHE A 114 -5.37 9.64 -15.33
N VAL A 115 -6.30 10.61 -15.40
CA VAL A 115 -6.23 11.69 -16.38
C VAL A 115 -4.92 12.46 -16.24
N ARG A 116 -4.49 12.76 -15.00
CA ARG A 116 -3.18 13.38 -14.74
C ARG A 116 -2.04 12.55 -15.32
N SER A 117 -2.04 11.22 -15.06
CA SER A 117 -0.97 10.34 -15.54
C SER A 117 -0.93 10.28 -17.08
N ALA A 118 -2.10 10.23 -17.73
CA ALA A 118 -2.21 10.28 -19.19
C ALA A 118 -1.66 11.60 -19.76
N VAL A 119 -2.02 12.75 -19.14
CA VAL A 119 -1.54 14.07 -19.56
C VAL A 119 -0.01 14.20 -19.36
N VAL A 120 0.55 13.67 -18.26
CA VAL A 120 2.00 13.67 -18.03
C VAL A 120 2.73 12.85 -19.11
N VAL A 121 2.24 11.65 -19.43
CA VAL A 121 2.82 10.82 -20.51
C VAL A 121 2.64 11.48 -21.88
N ALA A 122 1.47 12.07 -22.15
CA ALA A 122 1.25 12.82 -23.39
C ALA A 122 2.21 14.00 -23.55
N ALA A 123 2.59 14.64 -22.44
CA ALA A 123 3.48 15.80 -22.42
C ALA A 123 4.97 15.42 -22.59
N LEU A 124 5.42 14.38 -21.90
CA LEU A 124 6.84 14.02 -21.79
C LEU A 124 7.23 12.75 -22.57
N GLY A 125 6.26 11.92 -22.96
CA GLY A 125 6.52 10.56 -23.44
C GLY A 125 7.01 9.64 -22.32
N THR A 126 7.83 8.64 -22.66
CA THR A 126 8.44 7.70 -21.69
C THR A 126 9.97 7.65 -21.80
N ALA A 127 10.60 8.61 -22.50
CA ALA A 127 12.04 8.70 -22.69
C ALA A 127 12.77 9.25 -21.45
N MET A 128 14.09 9.51 -21.57
CA MET A 128 14.96 9.97 -20.46
C MET A 128 14.44 11.21 -19.73
N THR A 129 13.84 12.16 -20.44
CA THR A 129 13.27 13.38 -19.83
C THR A 129 12.12 13.05 -18.88
N ALA A 130 11.24 12.13 -19.30
CA ALA A 130 10.14 11.64 -18.46
C ALA A 130 10.67 10.86 -17.24
N ASP A 131 11.73 10.08 -17.41
CA ASP A 131 12.38 9.38 -16.29
C ASP A 131 12.98 10.36 -15.29
N GLY A 132 13.66 11.42 -15.74
CA GLY A 132 14.18 12.48 -14.87
C GLY A 132 13.08 13.14 -14.03
N TYR A 133 11.94 13.49 -14.66
CA TYR A 133 10.78 14.04 -13.93
C TYR A 133 10.19 13.02 -12.94
N THR A 134 10.05 11.76 -13.36
CA THR A 134 9.46 10.71 -12.52
C THR A 134 10.36 10.40 -11.32
N VAL A 135 11.67 10.34 -11.50
CA VAL A 135 12.66 10.18 -10.42
C VAL A 135 12.60 11.38 -9.46
N ALA A 136 12.56 12.61 -9.98
CA ALA A 136 12.47 13.83 -9.15
C ALA A 136 11.25 13.82 -8.21
N ASN A 137 10.13 13.23 -8.65
CA ASN A 137 8.91 13.08 -7.85
C ASN A 137 8.90 11.83 -6.95
N THR A 138 9.82 10.89 -7.16
CA THR A 138 9.86 9.63 -6.41
C THR A 138 10.21 9.85 -4.95
N VAL A 139 11.22 10.66 -4.64
CA VAL A 139 11.69 10.89 -3.26
C VAL A 139 10.63 11.54 -2.39
N PRO A 140 9.97 12.65 -2.80
CA PRO A 140 8.85 13.22 -2.03
C PRO A 140 7.73 12.23 -1.79
N ASN A 141 7.40 11.40 -2.80
CA ASN A 141 6.35 10.40 -2.70
C ASN A 141 6.71 9.23 -1.75
N ILE A 142 7.96 8.82 -1.70
CA ILE A 142 8.46 7.82 -0.73
C ILE A 142 8.22 8.30 0.71
N LEU A 143 8.56 9.55 1.01
CA LEU A 143 8.32 10.13 2.33
C LEU A 143 6.83 10.24 2.66
N TYR A 144 6.00 10.59 1.68
CA TYR A 144 4.55 10.56 1.82
C TYR A 144 4.03 9.16 2.19
N ILE A 145 4.48 8.12 1.48
CA ILE A 145 4.12 6.71 1.76
C ILE A 145 4.61 6.29 3.16
N LEU A 146 5.82 6.67 3.55
CA LEU A 146 6.37 6.38 4.87
C LEU A 146 5.54 7.04 5.98
N LEU A 147 5.12 8.28 5.79
CA LEU A 147 4.31 9.03 6.75
C LEU A 147 2.87 8.51 6.84
N ILE A 148 2.21 8.24 5.70
CA ILE A 148 0.83 7.69 5.67
C ILE A 148 0.80 6.18 5.97
N GLY A 149 1.79 5.45 5.48
CA GLY A 149 1.74 3.97 5.40
C GLY A 149 1.82 3.22 6.74
N GLY A 150 2.09 3.87 7.86
CA GLY A 150 2.15 3.10 9.10
C GLY A 150 2.38 3.89 10.37
N ALA A 151 3.43 4.71 10.44
CA ALA A 151 3.84 5.33 11.70
C ALA A 151 2.84 6.40 12.18
N LEU A 152 2.41 7.29 11.28
CA LEU A 152 1.54 8.38 11.67
C LEU A 152 0.09 7.96 11.94
N ASN A 153 -0.51 7.12 11.09
CA ASN A 153 -1.90 6.70 11.30
C ASN A 153 -2.09 5.85 12.56
N ALA A 154 -1.16 4.92 12.82
CA ALA A 154 -1.25 4.01 13.95
C ALA A 154 -0.95 4.70 15.29
N VAL A 155 -0.22 5.80 15.27
CA VAL A 155 0.33 6.46 16.46
C VAL A 155 -0.34 7.81 16.71
N PHE A 156 -0.51 8.63 15.67
CA PHE A 156 -0.99 10.00 15.80
C PHE A 156 -2.46 10.09 16.19
N VAL A 157 -3.35 9.33 15.52
CA VAL A 157 -4.79 9.42 15.81
C VAL A 157 -5.11 8.99 17.25
N PRO A 158 -4.62 7.85 17.77
CA PRO A 158 -4.84 7.47 19.15
C PRO A 158 -4.30 8.50 20.15
N GLU A 159 -3.12 9.05 19.92
CA GLU A 159 -2.53 10.06 20.79
C GLU A 159 -3.30 11.38 20.77
N LEU A 160 -3.74 11.86 19.60
CA LEU A 160 -4.57 13.05 19.51
C LEU A 160 -5.92 12.86 20.20
N VAL A 161 -6.56 11.69 20.03
CA VAL A 161 -7.82 11.38 20.71
C VAL A 161 -7.63 11.25 22.23
N ARG A 162 -6.50 10.67 22.66
CA ARG A 162 -6.13 10.56 24.06
C ARG A 162 -5.89 11.94 24.67
N ALA A 163 -5.06 12.77 24.00
CA ALA A 163 -4.78 14.14 24.44
C ALA A 163 -6.08 14.97 24.54
N ALA A 164 -7.01 14.79 23.61
CA ALA A 164 -8.31 15.43 23.65
C ALA A 164 -9.17 15.02 24.86
N LYS A 165 -8.96 13.83 25.41
CA LYS A 165 -9.67 13.34 26.61
C LYS A 165 -8.98 13.70 27.93
N GLU A 166 -7.64 13.70 27.94
CA GLU A 166 -6.85 13.87 29.16
C GLU A 166 -6.57 15.33 29.52
N HIS A 167 -6.61 16.25 28.54
CA HIS A 167 -6.28 17.66 28.78
C HIS A 167 -7.54 18.53 28.84
N ALA A 168 -7.58 19.46 29.78
CA ALA A 168 -8.71 20.37 30.00
C ALA A 168 -8.99 21.29 28.80
N ASP A 169 -7.99 21.55 27.94
CA ASP A 169 -8.10 22.33 26.70
C ASP A 169 -8.56 21.50 25.49
N GLY A 170 -9.00 20.24 25.70
CA GLY A 170 -9.35 19.32 24.62
C GLY A 170 -8.14 18.92 23.76
N GLY A 171 -6.92 18.97 24.31
CA GLY A 171 -5.68 18.56 23.64
C GLY A 171 -5.17 19.55 22.58
N VAL A 172 -5.70 20.78 22.54
CA VAL A 172 -5.30 21.80 21.54
C VAL A 172 -3.84 22.16 21.68
N ALA A 173 -3.36 22.45 22.90
CA ALA A 173 -1.96 22.79 23.14
C ALA A 173 -1.00 21.63 22.78
N TYR A 174 -1.37 20.39 23.06
CA TYR A 174 -0.61 19.20 22.66
C TYR A 174 -0.54 19.07 21.15
N THR A 175 -1.67 19.23 20.44
CA THR A 175 -1.76 19.19 18.99
C THR A 175 -0.90 20.28 18.35
N ASP A 176 -0.94 21.51 18.88
CA ASP A 176 -0.15 22.65 18.39
C ASP A 176 1.35 22.39 18.53
N ARG A 177 1.83 21.87 19.69
CA ARG A 177 3.23 21.49 19.91
C ARG A 177 3.70 20.42 18.93
N LEU A 178 2.88 19.38 18.79
CA LEU A 178 3.17 18.24 17.91
C LEU A 178 3.26 18.67 16.45
N LEU A 179 2.29 19.46 15.97
CA LEU A 179 2.31 20.02 14.62
C LEU A 179 3.52 20.92 14.40
N THR A 180 3.86 21.77 15.39
CA THR A 180 5.01 22.68 15.27
C THR A 180 6.32 21.89 15.20
N LEU A 181 6.52 20.91 16.08
CA LEU A 181 7.71 20.05 16.08
C LEU A 181 7.87 19.31 14.75
N CYS A 182 6.79 18.69 14.27
CA CYS A 182 6.81 17.97 13.00
C CYS A 182 7.05 18.90 11.82
N THR A 183 6.47 20.12 11.82
CA THR A 183 6.67 21.11 10.75
C THR A 183 8.12 21.59 10.70
N VAL A 184 8.72 21.88 11.85
CA VAL A 184 10.15 22.26 11.94
C VAL A 184 11.04 21.10 11.45
N GLY A 185 10.75 19.87 11.85
CA GLY A 185 11.45 18.68 11.36
C GLY A 185 11.31 18.49 9.85
N LEU A 186 10.10 18.68 9.30
CA LEU A 186 9.83 18.60 7.85
C LEU A 186 10.55 19.73 7.08
N LEU A 187 10.58 20.95 7.62
CA LEU A 187 11.34 22.06 7.03
C LEU A 187 12.84 21.75 6.97
N GLY A 188 13.41 21.26 8.07
CA GLY A 188 14.81 20.85 8.14
C GLY A 188 15.12 19.71 7.16
N LEU A 189 14.25 18.69 7.11
CA LEU A 189 14.38 17.57 6.19
C LEU A 189 14.26 18.02 4.72
N THR A 190 13.33 18.92 4.42
CA THR A 190 13.16 19.50 3.08
C THR A 190 14.40 20.29 2.66
N ALA A 191 14.92 21.16 3.54
CA ALA A 191 16.12 21.94 3.26
C ALA A 191 17.33 21.02 3.02
N LEU A 192 17.50 19.99 3.84
CA LEU A 192 18.54 18.99 3.68
C LEU A 192 18.41 18.22 2.35
N ALA A 193 17.18 17.79 2.01
CA ALA A 193 16.91 17.06 0.78
C ALA A 193 17.19 17.93 -0.46
N VAL A 194 16.78 19.21 -0.46
CA VAL A 194 17.07 20.15 -1.56
C VAL A 194 18.57 20.39 -1.71
N ALA A 195 19.29 20.55 -0.60
CA ALA A 195 20.75 20.68 -0.61
C ALA A 195 21.44 19.41 -1.12
N ALA A 196 20.92 18.24 -0.74
CA ALA A 196 21.40 16.92 -1.15
C ALA A 196 20.85 16.44 -2.50
N ALA A 197 20.15 17.28 -3.27
CA ALA A 197 19.54 16.88 -4.55
C ALA A 197 20.52 16.22 -5.53
N PRO A 198 21.77 16.70 -5.73
CA PRO A 198 22.73 16.02 -6.59
C PRO A 198 23.06 14.60 -6.12
N LEU A 199 23.25 14.40 -4.81
CA LEU A 199 23.50 13.09 -4.23
C LEU A 199 22.28 12.16 -4.40
N ILE A 200 21.08 12.68 -4.15
CA ILE A 200 19.82 11.91 -4.31
C ILE A 200 19.67 11.46 -5.77
N VAL A 201 19.84 12.37 -6.72
CA VAL A 201 19.74 12.02 -8.16
C VAL A 201 20.80 10.98 -8.52
N GLY A 202 22.05 11.14 -8.10
CA GLY A 202 23.11 10.16 -8.36
C GLY A 202 22.87 8.77 -7.72
N LEU A 203 22.09 8.69 -6.62
CA LEU A 203 21.67 7.40 -6.05
C LEU A 203 20.62 6.68 -6.93
N TYR A 204 19.83 7.42 -7.70
CA TYR A 204 18.73 6.87 -8.52
C TYR A 204 19.07 6.74 -10.01
N THR A 205 20.06 7.48 -10.51
CA THR A 205 20.40 7.54 -11.94
C THR A 205 21.91 7.56 -12.15
N ASP A 206 22.34 7.12 -13.34
CA ASP A 206 23.70 7.25 -13.86
C ASP A 206 23.80 8.36 -14.91
N TYR A 207 22.88 9.32 -14.92
CA TYR A 207 22.81 10.36 -15.92
C TYR A 207 24.03 11.30 -15.85
N ASP A 208 24.52 11.69 -17.04
CA ASP A 208 25.62 12.61 -17.21
C ASP A 208 25.19 13.88 -17.95
N GLY A 209 26.05 14.90 -17.93
CA GLY A 209 25.90 16.13 -18.69
C GLY A 209 24.54 16.82 -18.47
N ARG A 210 23.93 17.26 -19.55
CA ARG A 210 22.67 18.03 -19.53
C ARG A 210 21.51 17.28 -18.89
N GLN A 211 21.40 15.95 -19.07
CA GLN A 211 20.33 15.16 -18.48
C GLN A 211 20.42 15.11 -16.95
N ALA A 212 21.63 14.99 -16.41
CA ALA A 212 21.86 15.04 -14.97
C ALA A 212 21.49 16.41 -14.40
N GLU A 213 21.94 17.51 -15.04
CA GLU A 213 21.62 18.87 -14.62
C GLU A 213 20.12 19.14 -14.59
N LEU A 214 19.38 18.76 -15.64
CA LEU A 214 17.94 18.88 -15.69
C LEU A 214 17.23 18.06 -14.61
N THR A 215 17.68 16.83 -14.38
CA THR A 215 17.09 15.96 -13.33
C THR A 215 17.35 16.51 -11.94
N ILE A 216 18.54 17.05 -11.66
CA ILE A 216 18.90 17.72 -10.40
C ILE A 216 18.05 18.99 -10.22
N ALA A 217 17.87 19.78 -11.28
CA ALA A 217 17.04 21.00 -11.25
C ALA A 217 15.57 20.61 -10.92
N LEU A 218 15.00 19.65 -11.65
CA LEU A 218 13.67 19.11 -11.38
C LEU A 218 13.53 18.60 -9.96
N ALA A 219 14.53 17.85 -9.46
CA ALA A 219 14.54 17.37 -8.08
C ALA A 219 14.51 18.53 -7.07
N ARG A 220 15.31 19.59 -7.27
CA ARG A 220 15.30 20.78 -6.39
C ARG A 220 13.93 21.46 -6.36
N TYR A 221 13.20 21.48 -7.48
CA TYR A 221 11.84 22.06 -7.54
C TYR A 221 10.76 21.14 -6.97
N CYS A 222 10.95 19.83 -7.05
CA CYS A 222 10.00 18.85 -6.54
C CYS A 222 10.22 18.48 -5.05
N LEU A 223 11.46 18.51 -4.53
CA LEU A 223 11.76 18.14 -3.14
C LEU A 223 11.00 18.98 -2.08
N PRO A 224 10.66 20.27 -2.29
CA PRO A 224 9.79 21.01 -1.37
C PRO A 224 8.41 20.38 -1.14
N GLN A 225 7.95 19.49 -2.00
CA GLN A 225 6.73 18.69 -1.78
C GLN A 225 6.78 17.87 -0.47
N ILE A 226 7.99 17.52 0.04
CA ILE A 226 8.19 16.82 1.32
C ILE A 226 7.46 17.55 2.45
N LEU A 227 7.63 18.85 2.54
CA LEU A 227 6.95 19.68 3.54
C LEU A 227 5.44 19.60 3.39
N PHE A 228 4.94 19.80 2.16
CA PHE A 228 3.50 19.83 1.90
C PHE A 228 2.84 18.46 2.06
N TYR A 229 3.48 17.37 1.64
CA TYR A 229 3.00 16.01 1.90
C TYR A 229 2.94 15.69 3.40
N GLY A 230 3.98 16.09 4.14
CA GLY A 230 4.02 15.93 5.60
C GLY A 230 2.90 16.72 6.27
N LEU A 231 2.76 18.01 5.94
CA LEU A 231 1.69 18.86 6.48
C LEU A 231 0.29 18.33 6.11
N PHE A 232 0.07 17.94 4.85
CA PHE A 232 -1.18 17.32 4.41
C PHE A 232 -1.56 16.12 5.27
N THR A 233 -0.59 15.23 5.52
CA THR A 233 -0.81 14.06 6.36
C THR A 233 -1.13 14.43 7.79
N LEU A 234 -0.34 15.30 8.41
CA LEU A 234 -0.53 15.74 9.80
C LEU A 234 -1.87 16.45 10.01
N LEU A 235 -2.19 17.43 9.17
CA LEU A 235 -3.46 18.17 9.23
C LEU A 235 -4.66 17.25 8.95
N GLY A 236 -4.49 16.27 8.05
CA GLY A 236 -5.46 15.22 7.78
C GLY A 236 -5.74 14.35 9.01
N GLN A 237 -4.71 13.99 9.82
CA GLN A 237 -4.92 13.24 11.07
C GLN A 237 -5.65 14.07 12.13
N VAL A 238 -5.40 15.37 12.21
CA VAL A 238 -6.16 16.27 13.10
C VAL A 238 -7.64 16.30 12.70
N LEU A 239 -7.94 16.35 11.40
CA LEU A 239 -9.33 16.28 10.89
C LEU A 239 -9.96 14.91 11.19
N ASN A 240 -9.22 13.82 11.00
CA ASN A 240 -9.68 12.46 11.29
C ASN A 240 -10.01 12.29 12.79
N ALA A 241 -9.13 12.78 13.68
CA ALA A 241 -9.36 12.75 15.12
C ALA A 241 -10.62 13.56 15.53
N ARG A 242 -11.03 14.55 14.73
CA ARG A 242 -12.24 15.38 14.92
C ARG A 242 -13.45 14.87 14.14
N GLY A 243 -13.38 13.67 13.54
CA GLY A 243 -14.48 13.06 12.77
C GLY A 243 -14.79 13.72 11.41
N ARG A 244 -13.86 14.52 10.86
CA ARG A 244 -14.02 15.22 9.59
C ARG A 244 -13.20 14.57 8.47
N PHE A 245 -13.64 13.42 7.98
CA PHE A 245 -12.90 12.61 7.00
C PHE A 245 -13.02 13.11 5.55
N GLY A 246 -14.06 13.86 5.20
CA GLY A 246 -14.39 14.20 3.81
C GLY A 246 -13.31 15.02 3.10
N ALA A 247 -12.79 16.06 3.74
CA ALA A 247 -11.83 16.98 3.13
C ALA A 247 -10.57 16.26 2.64
N MET A 248 -10.05 15.31 3.43
CA MET A 248 -8.84 14.52 3.08
C MET A 248 -9.03 13.66 1.82
N MET A 249 -10.27 13.26 1.50
CA MET A 249 -10.56 12.45 0.31
C MET A 249 -10.76 13.30 -0.96
N TRP A 250 -11.18 14.55 -0.83
CA TRP A 250 -11.48 15.45 -1.96
C TRP A 250 -10.29 16.33 -2.37
N THR A 251 -9.45 16.76 -1.44
CA THR A 251 -8.34 17.66 -1.74
C THR A 251 -7.30 17.11 -2.71
N PRO A 252 -7.04 15.78 -2.84
CA PRO A 252 -6.16 15.27 -3.89
C PRO A 252 -6.66 15.53 -5.32
N VAL A 253 -7.97 15.75 -5.50
CA VAL A 253 -8.54 16.16 -6.81
C VAL A 253 -7.95 17.50 -7.24
N LEU A 254 -7.80 18.46 -6.31
CA LEU A 254 -7.21 19.77 -6.59
C LEU A 254 -5.77 19.66 -7.08
N ASN A 255 -4.96 18.81 -6.43
CA ASN A 255 -3.61 18.52 -6.89
C ASN A 255 -3.60 17.98 -8.33
N ASN A 256 -4.46 17.00 -8.61
CA ASN A 256 -4.55 16.44 -9.97
C ASN A 256 -4.95 17.52 -10.99
N VAL A 257 -5.91 18.37 -10.67
CA VAL A 257 -6.36 19.47 -11.55
C VAL A 257 -5.22 20.48 -11.82
N VAL A 258 -4.47 20.86 -10.78
CA VAL A 258 -3.32 21.78 -10.94
C VAL A 258 -2.27 21.14 -11.85
N ILE A 259 -1.89 19.86 -11.62
CA ILE A 259 -0.89 19.19 -12.44
C ILE A 259 -1.38 19.03 -13.88
N ILE A 260 -2.65 18.66 -14.11
CA ILE A 260 -3.24 18.60 -15.45
C ILE A 260 -3.15 19.98 -16.13
N GLY A 261 -3.44 21.06 -15.42
CA GLY A 261 -3.33 22.43 -15.95
C GLY A 261 -1.90 22.81 -16.29
N VAL A 262 -0.92 22.49 -15.43
CA VAL A 262 0.50 22.77 -15.65
C VAL A 262 1.04 22.01 -16.86
N PHE A 263 0.76 20.70 -16.96
CA PHE A 263 1.20 19.92 -18.09
C PHE A 263 0.45 20.23 -19.38
N GLY A 264 -0.84 20.59 -19.29
CA GLY A 264 -1.61 21.12 -20.42
C GLY A 264 -1.03 22.44 -20.95
N LEU A 265 -0.65 23.34 -20.05
CA LEU A 265 0.06 24.58 -20.41
C LEU A 265 1.41 24.27 -21.06
N TYR A 266 2.18 23.33 -20.50
CA TYR A 266 3.44 22.90 -21.11
C TYR A 266 3.24 22.37 -22.52
N ILE A 267 2.25 21.51 -22.77
CA ILE A 267 1.93 21.01 -24.11
C ILE A 267 1.63 22.18 -25.06
N ALA A 268 0.87 23.18 -24.63
CA ALA A 268 0.49 24.32 -25.45
C ALA A 268 1.69 25.24 -25.78
N VAL A 269 2.62 25.44 -24.84
CA VAL A 269 3.78 26.34 -25.00
C VAL A 269 4.96 25.63 -25.69
N ALA A 270 5.10 24.30 -25.49
CA ALA A 270 6.19 23.50 -26.03
C ALA A 270 5.86 22.79 -27.35
N ALA A 271 4.74 23.17 -28.00
CA ALA A 271 4.30 22.56 -29.26
C ALA A 271 5.37 22.62 -30.37
N ASP A 272 6.14 23.70 -30.41
CA ASP A 272 7.19 23.95 -31.41
C ASP A 272 8.61 23.53 -30.96
N SER A 273 8.76 22.89 -29.79
CA SER A 273 10.07 22.47 -29.28
C SER A 273 10.44 21.08 -29.81
N ASP A 274 11.72 20.91 -30.18
CA ASP A 274 12.31 19.64 -30.69
C ASP A 274 12.35 18.50 -29.64
N GLY A 275 11.45 18.51 -28.66
CA GLY A 275 11.39 17.49 -27.62
C GLY A 275 12.38 17.69 -26.46
N THR A 276 13.26 18.67 -26.55
CA THR A 276 14.22 18.99 -25.49
C THR A 276 13.58 19.84 -24.40
N LEU A 277 13.79 19.44 -23.15
CA LEU A 277 13.32 20.22 -22.00
C LEU A 277 14.26 21.42 -21.76
N SER A 278 13.74 22.65 -21.91
CA SER A 278 14.48 23.84 -21.54
C SER A 278 14.43 24.06 -20.02
N ASP A 279 15.32 24.93 -19.49
CA ASP A 279 15.31 25.28 -18.06
C ASP A 279 13.98 25.92 -17.65
N ALA A 280 13.39 26.76 -18.51
CA ALA A 280 12.08 27.37 -18.26
C ALA A 280 10.98 26.31 -18.15
N HIS A 281 11.01 25.28 -18.98
CA HIS A 281 10.08 24.17 -18.91
C HIS A 281 10.29 23.33 -17.65
N ALA A 282 11.55 23.07 -17.24
CA ALA A 282 11.85 22.38 -15.99
C ALA A 282 11.34 23.16 -14.75
N HIS A 283 11.48 24.49 -14.76
CA HIS A 283 10.87 25.38 -13.75
C HIS A 283 9.35 25.26 -13.69
N LEU A 284 8.68 25.34 -14.84
CA LEU A 284 7.24 25.24 -14.94
C LEU A 284 6.73 23.91 -14.39
N LEU A 285 7.31 22.79 -14.84
CA LEU A 285 6.87 21.45 -14.47
C LEU A 285 7.18 21.13 -13.00
N GLY A 286 8.39 21.46 -12.52
CA GLY A 286 8.81 21.17 -11.15
C GLY A 286 8.05 21.99 -10.12
N TRP A 287 8.03 23.32 -10.27
CA TRP A 287 7.28 24.19 -9.35
C TRP A 287 5.76 24.04 -9.49
N GLY A 288 5.26 23.79 -10.70
CA GLY A 288 3.85 23.51 -10.93
C GLY A 288 3.37 22.26 -10.20
N THR A 289 4.19 21.19 -10.22
CA THR A 289 3.90 19.95 -9.47
C THR A 289 3.92 20.20 -7.95
N THR A 290 4.88 20.96 -7.46
CA THR A 290 4.96 21.36 -6.04
C THR A 290 3.78 22.24 -5.64
N ALA A 291 3.37 23.17 -6.51
CA ALA A 291 2.19 24.01 -6.29
C ALA A 291 0.90 23.16 -6.17
N GLY A 292 0.77 22.09 -6.94
CA GLY A 292 -0.37 21.17 -6.83
C GLY A 292 -0.51 20.59 -5.42
N ILE A 293 0.58 20.08 -4.83
CA ILE A 293 0.58 19.57 -3.46
C ILE A 293 0.39 20.67 -2.42
N ALA A 294 0.94 21.86 -2.66
CA ALA A 294 0.73 23.02 -1.80
C ALA A 294 -0.75 23.40 -1.76
N VAL A 295 -1.41 23.52 -2.91
CA VAL A 295 -2.86 23.80 -3.03
C VAL A 295 -3.68 22.72 -2.33
N GLN A 296 -3.36 21.44 -2.54
CA GLN A 296 -4.00 20.33 -1.85
C GLN A 296 -3.93 20.49 -0.32
N THR A 297 -2.77 20.85 0.20
CA THR A 297 -2.51 21.01 1.64
C THR A 297 -3.25 22.22 2.20
N LEU A 298 -3.17 23.36 1.51
CA LEU A 298 -3.82 24.61 1.91
C LEU A 298 -5.36 24.48 1.88
N ALA A 299 -5.90 23.67 0.98
CA ALA A 299 -7.33 23.39 0.91
C ALA A 299 -7.89 22.65 2.15
N LEU A 300 -7.04 22.10 3.03
CA LEU A 300 -7.48 21.57 4.33
C LEU A 300 -7.76 22.68 5.36
N ILE A 301 -7.20 23.89 5.20
CA ILE A 301 -7.33 24.98 6.19
C ILE A 301 -8.78 25.36 6.46
N PRO A 302 -9.65 25.57 5.45
CA PRO A 302 -11.07 25.86 5.69
C PRO A 302 -11.77 24.74 6.48
N ALA A 303 -11.46 23.46 6.16
CA ALA A 303 -12.03 22.32 6.87
C ALA A 303 -11.56 22.25 8.34
N LEU A 304 -10.29 22.58 8.61
CA LEU A 304 -9.75 22.68 9.97
C LEU A 304 -10.41 23.78 10.77
N ARG A 305 -10.58 24.98 10.17
CA ARG A 305 -11.28 26.10 10.79
C ARG A 305 -12.75 25.74 11.08
N GLY A 306 -13.42 25.08 10.14
CA GLY A 306 -14.79 24.59 10.32
C GLY A 306 -14.92 23.45 11.37
N ALA A 307 -13.80 22.76 11.68
CA ALA A 307 -13.69 21.80 12.79
C ALA A 307 -13.30 22.45 14.13
N GLY A 308 -13.25 23.80 14.20
CA GLY A 308 -12.87 24.53 15.41
C GLY A 308 -11.39 24.48 15.74
N PHE A 309 -10.54 24.08 14.81
CA PHE A 309 -9.09 24.03 15.01
C PHE A 309 -8.38 25.18 14.27
N ARG A 310 -7.55 25.91 15.01
CA ARG A 310 -6.65 26.94 14.49
C ARG A 310 -5.27 26.65 15.02
N TRP A 311 -4.39 26.20 14.16
CA TRP A 311 -3.01 25.95 14.55
C TRP A 311 -2.32 27.20 15.04
N ARG A 312 -1.71 27.11 16.21
CA ARG A 312 -0.85 28.14 16.82
C ARG A 312 0.51 27.53 17.09
N PRO A 313 1.58 27.95 16.38
CA PRO A 313 2.92 27.41 16.61
C PRO A 313 3.36 27.53 18.07
N ARG A 314 3.78 26.40 18.66
CA ARG A 314 4.29 26.32 20.04
C ARG A 314 5.64 25.60 20.08
N PHE A 315 6.63 26.23 20.71
CA PHE A 315 8.01 25.75 20.77
C PHE A 315 8.40 25.18 22.15
N ASP A 316 7.46 25.07 23.07
CA ASP A 316 7.61 24.52 24.41
C ASP A 316 7.51 22.98 24.43
N TRP A 317 8.48 22.28 23.82
CA TRP A 317 8.43 20.83 23.58
C TRP A 317 8.88 19.96 24.74
N ARG A 318 9.63 20.51 25.72
CA ARG A 318 10.18 19.74 26.84
C ARG A 318 9.06 19.25 27.77
N GLY A 319 9.07 17.94 28.08
CA GLY A 319 8.08 17.33 29.00
C GLY A 319 6.72 16.97 28.36
N SER A 320 6.56 17.08 27.04
CA SER A 320 5.28 16.88 26.35
C SER A 320 4.90 15.41 26.05
N GLY A 321 5.69 14.42 26.48
CA GLY A 321 5.37 12.99 26.32
C GLY A 321 5.42 12.44 24.87
N LEU A 322 5.99 13.20 23.93
CA LEU A 322 6.01 12.90 22.48
C LEU A 322 6.85 11.67 22.08
N THR A 323 7.60 11.06 22.99
CA THR A 323 8.52 9.94 22.70
C THR A 323 7.86 8.56 22.74
N ARG A 324 6.73 8.40 23.44
CA ARG A 324 6.01 7.12 23.58
C ARG A 324 5.50 6.52 22.26
N PRO A 325 4.94 7.29 21.34
CA PRO A 325 4.32 6.81 20.12
C PRO A 325 5.29 6.11 19.15
N MET A 326 6.55 6.52 19.10
CA MET A 326 7.50 6.04 18.09
C MET A 326 7.92 4.57 18.27
N ARG A 327 7.86 4.04 19.47
CA ARG A 327 8.31 2.67 19.78
C ARG A 327 7.33 1.59 19.25
N SER A 328 6.03 1.89 19.20
CA SER A 328 5.00 0.93 18.78
C SER A 328 4.91 0.75 17.25
N ALA A 329 5.41 1.71 16.47
CA ALA A 329 5.35 1.70 15.02
C ALA A 329 6.56 1.03 14.33
N GLY A 330 7.58 0.60 15.11
CA GLY A 330 8.89 0.18 14.58
C GLY A 330 8.82 -0.88 13.46
N TRP A 331 8.06 -1.96 13.64
CA TRP A 331 7.94 -3.01 12.63
C TRP A 331 7.24 -2.57 11.34
N LEU A 332 6.26 -1.66 11.45
CA LEU A 332 5.58 -1.10 10.28
C LEU A 332 6.50 -0.13 9.52
N VAL A 333 7.28 0.67 10.23
CA VAL A 333 8.29 1.55 9.61
C VAL A 333 9.36 0.70 8.89
N LEU A 334 9.87 -0.35 9.55
CA LEU A 334 10.81 -1.29 8.92
C LEU A 334 10.23 -1.96 7.68
N LEU A 335 8.95 -2.35 7.71
CA LEU A 335 8.25 -2.91 6.55
C LEU A 335 8.22 -1.92 5.38
N VAL A 336 7.87 -0.66 5.66
CA VAL A 336 7.84 0.38 4.62
C VAL A 336 9.24 0.66 4.09
N LEU A 337 10.24 0.82 4.96
CA LEU A 337 11.65 1.06 4.55
C LEU A 337 12.18 -0.08 3.68
N THR A 338 11.88 -1.33 4.04
CA THR A 338 12.30 -2.49 3.25
C THR A 338 11.66 -2.49 1.85
N ASN A 339 10.38 -2.12 1.74
CA ASN A 339 9.73 -1.97 0.45
C ASN A 339 10.32 -0.82 -0.37
N GLN A 340 10.72 0.29 0.29
CA GLN A 340 11.37 1.40 -0.40
C GLN A 340 12.76 1.03 -0.90
N LEU A 341 13.49 0.15 -0.21
CA LEU A 341 14.77 -0.38 -0.69
C LEU A 341 14.58 -1.21 -1.97
N ALA A 342 13.58 -2.10 -2.01
CA ALA A 342 13.26 -2.84 -3.23
C ALA A 342 12.87 -1.91 -4.40
N TYR A 343 12.07 -0.89 -4.09
CA TYR A 343 11.65 0.10 -5.05
C TYR A 343 12.84 0.91 -5.60
N TRP A 344 13.79 1.29 -4.73
CA TRP A 344 15.02 1.95 -5.11
C TRP A 344 15.86 1.09 -6.07
N VAL A 345 16.05 -0.20 -5.78
CA VAL A 345 16.80 -1.12 -6.66
C VAL A 345 16.17 -1.14 -8.05
N VAL A 346 14.85 -1.34 -8.14
CA VAL A 346 14.16 -1.39 -9.43
C VAL A 346 14.25 -0.05 -10.17
N THR A 347 14.08 1.07 -9.47
CA THR A 347 14.19 2.41 -10.07
C THR A 347 15.59 2.62 -10.64
N ARG A 348 16.63 2.35 -9.87
CA ARG A 348 18.03 2.49 -10.27
C ARG A 348 18.34 1.67 -11.51
N LEU A 349 17.98 0.39 -11.51
CA LEU A 349 18.22 -0.50 -12.64
C LEU A 349 17.40 -0.08 -13.88
N SER A 350 16.18 0.39 -13.70
CA SER A 350 15.34 0.84 -14.83
C SER A 350 15.85 2.13 -15.46
N THR A 351 16.36 3.09 -14.66
CA THR A 351 16.95 4.34 -15.20
C THR A 351 18.26 4.06 -15.93
N THR A 352 19.12 3.18 -15.41
CA THR A 352 20.33 2.74 -16.10
C THR A 352 19.98 1.99 -17.41
N THR A 353 18.92 1.16 -17.39
CA THR A 353 18.44 0.49 -18.63
C THR A 353 18.00 1.51 -19.68
N GLN A 354 17.32 2.60 -19.28
CA GLN A 354 16.89 3.66 -20.21
C GLN A 354 18.10 4.33 -20.87
N GLN A 355 19.15 4.60 -20.12
CA GLN A 355 20.37 5.17 -20.64
C GLN A 355 21.03 4.22 -21.66
N LEU A 356 21.21 2.94 -21.31
CA LEU A 356 21.75 1.92 -22.19
C LEU A 356 20.90 1.75 -23.49
N ALA A 357 19.56 1.76 -23.33
CA ALA A 357 18.64 1.67 -24.46
C ALA A 357 18.80 2.88 -25.41
N HIS A 358 18.98 4.09 -24.86
CA HIS A 358 19.22 5.31 -25.64
C HIS A 358 20.55 5.22 -26.41
N GLU A 359 21.63 4.81 -25.74
CA GLU A 359 22.96 4.63 -26.36
C GLU A 359 22.95 3.57 -27.49
N GLN A 360 22.11 2.53 -27.34
CA GLN A 360 21.93 1.46 -28.32
C GLN A 360 20.93 1.81 -29.44
N GLY A 361 20.31 2.99 -29.42
CA GLY A 361 19.29 3.40 -30.38
C GLY A 361 18.00 2.58 -30.31
N VAL A 362 17.66 2.01 -29.14
CA VAL A 362 16.43 1.24 -28.97
C VAL A 362 15.24 2.19 -29.00
N ALA A 363 14.28 1.92 -29.89
CA ALA A 363 13.05 2.70 -29.97
C ALA A 363 12.13 2.42 -28.76
N GLY A 364 11.49 3.48 -28.25
CA GLY A 364 10.59 3.44 -27.11
C GLY A 364 11.30 3.61 -25.77
N GLY A 365 10.56 4.12 -24.79
CA GLY A 365 11.06 4.35 -23.44
C GLY A 365 11.11 3.06 -22.63
N ALA A 366 12.29 2.45 -22.56
CA ALA A 366 12.55 1.21 -21.81
C ALA A 366 13.01 1.50 -20.36
N GLY A 367 12.46 2.53 -19.73
CA GLY A 367 12.92 3.05 -18.45
C GLY A 367 11.92 2.96 -17.29
N TYR A 368 12.23 3.71 -16.26
CA TYR A 368 11.47 3.74 -15.03
C TYR A 368 10.06 4.32 -15.21
N THR A 369 9.88 5.30 -16.10
CA THR A 369 8.56 5.89 -16.37
C THR A 369 7.60 4.86 -16.93
N ALA A 370 8.02 4.09 -17.95
CA ALA A 370 7.20 3.02 -18.50
C ALA A 370 6.82 1.97 -17.45
N TYR A 371 7.79 1.56 -16.62
CA TYR A 371 7.55 0.64 -15.50
C TYR A 371 6.53 1.18 -14.49
N SER A 372 6.72 2.44 -14.06
CA SER A 372 5.90 3.02 -12.98
C SER A 372 4.45 3.27 -13.40
N TYR A 373 4.21 3.72 -14.63
CA TYR A 373 2.86 3.94 -15.14
C TYR A 373 2.14 2.63 -15.47
N ALA A 374 2.83 1.63 -16.01
CA ALA A 374 2.27 0.29 -16.17
C ALA A 374 1.89 -0.33 -14.80
N TYR A 375 2.76 -0.21 -13.80
CA TYR A 375 2.49 -0.64 -12.42
C TYR A 375 1.30 0.10 -11.80
N GLN A 376 1.21 1.44 -11.99
CA GLN A 376 0.12 2.26 -11.46
C GLN A 376 -1.24 1.80 -12.00
N LEU A 377 -1.34 1.46 -13.28
CA LEU A 377 -2.57 0.96 -13.87
C LEU A 377 -2.87 -0.48 -13.39
N TRP A 378 -1.84 -1.32 -13.32
CA TRP A 378 -1.96 -2.71 -12.88
C TRP A 378 -2.48 -2.87 -11.44
N VAL A 379 -2.10 -2.00 -10.51
CA VAL A 379 -2.47 -2.13 -9.09
C VAL A 379 -3.93 -1.73 -8.79
N VAL A 380 -4.62 -1.09 -9.73
CA VAL A 380 -5.98 -0.52 -9.54
C VAL A 380 -7.01 -1.54 -9.11
N PRO A 381 -7.18 -2.70 -9.78
CA PRO A 381 -8.18 -3.68 -9.39
C PRO A 381 -7.99 -4.16 -7.95
N GLN A 382 -6.75 -4.39 -7.52
CA GLN A 382 -6.42 -4.76 -6.16
C GLN A 382 -6.83 -3.67 -5.16
N GLY A 383 -6.49 -2.41 -5.45
CA GLY A 383 -6.80 -1.27 -4.59
C GLY A 383 -8.30 -1.02 -4.42
N ILE A 384 -9.12 -1.31 -5.43
CA ILE A 384 -10.57 -1.13 -5.38
C ILE A 384 -11.25 -2.34 -4.71
N ILE A 385 -10.94 -3.54 -5.13
CA ILE A 385 -11.69 -4.74 -4.73
C ILE A 385 -11.12 -5.38 -3.48
N THR A 386 -9.84 -5.78 -3.53
CA THR A 386 -9.23 -6.55 -2.43
C THR A 386 -9.11 -5.73 -1.16
N VAL A 387 -8.67 -4.48 -1.27
CA VAL A 387 -8.53 -3.59 -0.11
C VAL A 387 -9.88 -3.30 0.53
N SER A 388 -10.92 -2.99 -0.27
CA SER A 388 -12.26 -2.69 0.25
C SER A 388 -12.88 -3.90 0.95
N LEU A 389 -12.79 -5.09 0.34
CA LEU A 389 -13.31 -6.32 0.90
C LEU A 389 -12.64 -6.67 2.24
N VAL A 390 -11.32 -6.59 2.28
CA VAL A 390 -10.55 -6.91 3.49
C VAL A 390 -10.80 -5.89 4.59
N THR A 391 -10.91 -4.60 4.25
CA THR A 391 -11.25 -3.56 5.24
C THR A 391 -12.61 -3.82 5.89
N ALA A 392 -13.59 -4.27 5.11
CA ALA A 392 -14.92 -4.64 5.64
C ALA A 392 -14.89 -5.90 6.53
N LEU A 393 -14.01 -6.86 6.23
CA LEU A 393 -13.88 -8.12 6.99
C LEU A 393 -12.97 -8.01 8.21
N MET A 394 -12.08 -7.02 8.25
CA MET A 394 -11.06 -6.89 9.31
C MET A 394 -11.63 -6.86 10.73
N PRO A 395 -12.73 -6.11 11.05
CA PRO A 395 -13.30 -6.12 12.40
C PRO A 395 -13.82 -7.49 12.83
N ARG A 396 -14.35 -8.27 11.86
CA ARG A 396 -14.84 -9.62 12.11
C ARG A 396 -13.69 -10.60 12.34
N MET A 397 -12.65 -10.54 11.52
CA MET A 397 -11.45 -11.36 11.69
C MET A 397 -10.74 -11.07 13.02
N SER A 398 -10.65 -9.79 13.41
CA SER A 398 -10.02 -9.40 14.69
C SER A 398 -10.82 -9.88 15.91
N ARG A 399 -12.15 -9.86 15.85
CA ARG A 399 -13.00 -10.43 16.91
C ARG A 399 -12.81 -11.95 16.99
N ALA A 400 -12.89 -12.67 15.88
CA ALA A 400 -12.67 -14.11 15.87
C ALA A 400 -11.28 -14.48 16.42
N ALA A 401 -10.24 -13.70 16.10
CA ALA A 401 -8.90 -13.90 16.64
C ALA A 401 -8.83 -13.64 18.16
N ALA A 402 -9.50 -12.60 18.67
CA ALA A 402 -9.57 -12.27 20.09
C ALA A 402 -10.31 -13.36 20.89
N ASP A 403 -11.36 -13.95 20.31
CA ASP A 403 -12.14 -15.04 20.88
C ASP A 403 -11.43 -16.41 20.76
N GLY A 404 -10.22 -16.46 20.14
CA GLY A 404 -9.48 -17.71 19.90
C GLY A 404 -10.07 -18.58 18.76
N ASP A 405 -11.11 -18.11 18.03
CA ASP A 405 -11.69 -18.80 16.86
C ASP A 405 -10.81 -18.68 15.62
N LEU A 406 -9.68 -19.41 15.61
CA LEU A 406 -8.80 -19.49 14.45
C LEU A 406 -9.48 -20.13 13.23
N ALA A 407 -10.51 -20.95 13.45
CA ALA A 407 -11.32 -21.50 12.36
C ALA A 407 -12.18 -20.41 11.70
N GLY A 408 -12.70 -19.45 12.48
CA GLY A 408 -13.36 -18.25 12.00
C GLY A 408 -12.44 -17.36 11.17
N VAL A 409 -11.24 -17.08 11.67
CA VAL A 409 -10.22 -16.32 10.92
C VAL A 409 -9.93 -17.00 9.58
N ARG A 410 -9.76 -18.32 9.57
CA ARG A 410 -9.52 -19.10 8.36
C ARG A 410 -10.69 -19.02 7.37
N ARG A 411 -11.94 -19.13 7.86
CA ARG A 411 -13.14 -19.00 7.00
C ARG A 411 -13.20 -17.64 6.33
N ASP A 412 -12.93 -16.56 7.08
CA ASP A 412 -12.99 -15.19 6.59
C ASP A 412 -11.86 -14.89 5.60
N VAL A 413 -10.63 -15.35 5.86
CA VAL A 413 -9.51 -15.26 4.91
C VAL A 413 -9.83 -16.05 3.64
N GLY A 414 -10.34 -17.28 3.75
CA GLY A 414 -10.75 -18.10 2.61
C GLY A 414 -11.88 -17.46 1.79
N TYR A 415 -12.85 -16.86 2.45
CA TYR A 415 -13.91 -16.09 1.79
C TYR A 415 -13.34 -14.87 1.05
N ALA A 416 -12.47 -14.09 1.70
CA ALA A 416 -11.83 -12.93 1.07
C ALA A 416 -10.99 -13.32 -0.16
N LEU A 417 -10.22 -14.41 -0.08
CA LEU A 417 -9.44 -14.93 -1.21
C LEU A 417 -10.33 -15.29 -2.41
N ARG A 418 -11.41 -16.03 -2.19
CA ARG A 418 -12.31 -16.45 -3.28
C ARG A 418 -13.10 -15.28 -3.88
N THR A 419 -13.63 -14.41 -3.02
CA THR A 419 -14.43 -13.27 -3.46
C THR A 419 -13.59 -12.23 -4.20
N SER A 420 -12.36 -11.94 -3.74
CA SER A 420 -11.46 -11.07 -4.49
C SER A 420 -11.02 -11.70 -5.81
N ALA A 421 -10.73 -13.01 -5.83
CA ALA A 421 -10.32 -13.72 -7.04
C ALA A 421 -11.37 -13.64 -8.16
N ALA A 422 -12.67 -13.61 -7.83
CA ALA A 422 -13.75 -13.50 -8.80
C ALA A 422 -13.65 -12.24 -9.70
N VAL A 423 -12.97 -11.18 -9.22
CA VAL A 423 -12.72 -9.95 -9.98
C VAL A 423 -11.25 -9.85 -10.42
N ILE A 424 -10.31 -10.25 -9.55
CA ILE A 424 -8.88 -10.11 -9.80
C ILE A 424 -8.39 -11.03 -10.92
N VAL A 425 -8.91 -12.27 -11.02
CA VAL A 425 -8.51 -13.21 -12.10
C VAL A 425 -8.94 -12.70 -13.47
N PRO A 426 -10.22 -12.28 -13.70
CA PRO A 426 -10.62 -11.65 -14.96
C PRO A 426 -9.83 -10.37 -15.26
N ALA A 427 -9.54 -9.51 -14.26
CA ALA A 427 -8.74 -8.30 -14.44
C ALA A 427 -7.29 -8.62 -14.86
N ALA A 428 -6.66 -9.63 -14.23
CA ALA A 428 -5.34 -10.10 -14.62
C ALA A 428 -5.34 -10.66 -16.06
N THR A 429 -6.41 -11.38 -16.45
CA THR A 429 -6.57 -11.87 -17.82
C THR A 429 -6.74 -10.71 -18.81
N ALA A 430 -7.54 -9.68 -18.48
CA ALA A 430 -7.65 -8.47 -19.29
C ALA A 430 -6.29 -7.81 -19.51
N PHE A 431 -5.51 -7.60 -18.45
CA PHE A 431 -4.16 -7.03 -18.55
C PHE A 431 -3.17 -7.90 -19.32
N LEU A 432 -3.37 -9.22 -19.34
CA LEU A 432 -2.52 -10.13 -20.11
C LEU A 432 -2.85 -10.07 -21.61
N VAL A 433 -4.13 -10.07 -21.98
CA VAL A 433 -4.53 -10.25 -23.38
C VAL A 433 -4.92 -8.96 -24.08
N LEU A 434 -5.25 -7.89 -23.35
CA LEU A 434 -5.67 -6.60 -23.89
C LEU A 434 -4.67 -5.48 -23.60
N ALA A 435 -3.46 -5.78 -23.08
CA ALA A 435 -2.48 -4.78 -22.66
C ALA A 435 -2.18 -3.71 -23.73
N PRO A 436 -1.95 -4.02 -25.03
CA PRO A 436 -1.66 -2.99 -26.03
C PRO A 436 -2.78 -1.95 -26.12
N TRP A 437 -4.01 -2.39 -26.26
CA TRP A 437 -5.17 -1.48 -26.39
C TRP A 437 -5.52 -0.78 -25.08
N VAL A 438 -5.33 -1.44 -23.92
CA VAL A 438 -5.54 -0.80 -22.61
C VAL A 438 -4.49 0.29 -22.37
N ILE A 439 -3.23 0.04 -22.65
CA ILE A 439 -2.16 1.04 -22.53
C ILE A 439 -2.36 2.14 -23.57
N GLY A 440 -2.64 1.81 -24.83
CA GLY A 440 -2.89 2.76 -25.91
C GLY A 440 -4.08 3.68 -25.59
N SER A 441 -5.19 3.13 -25.07
CA SER A 441 -6.37 3.91 -24.70
C SER A 441 -6.11 4.91 -23.55
N VAL A 442 -5.15 4.65 -22.68
CA VAL A 442 -4.83 5.53 -21.54
C VAL A 442 -3.65 6.46 -21.85
N TYR A 443 -2.62 5.97 -22.51
CA TYR A 443 -1.33 6.66 -22.67
C TYR A 443 -0.94 6.94 -24.13
N GLY A 444 -1.69 6.45 -25.14
CA GLY A 444 -1.40 6.60 -26.56
C GLY A 444 -1.71 7.98 -27.12
N TYR A 445 -1.32 9.05 -26.41
CA TYR A 445 -1.59 10.45 -26.80
C TYR A 445 -0.33 11.30 -26.75
N GLY A 446 -0.32 12.37 -27.54
CA GLY A 446 0.72 13.39 -27.51
C GLY A 446 2.08 12.86 -27.96
N ARG A 447 3.09 12.93 -27.10
CA ARG A 447 4.47 12.50 -27.39
C ARG A 447 4.72 11.00 -27.21
N ALA A 448 3.74 10.22 -26.71
CA ALA A 448 3.87 8.78 -26.61
C ALA A 448 3.86 8.16 -28.02
N THR A 449 4.85 7.34 -28.32
CA THR A 449 4.99 6.63 -29.60
C THR A 449 4.41 5.22 -29.51
N ASP A 450 4.16 4.58 -30.66
CA ASP A 450 3.73 3.17 -30.71
C ASP A 450 4.77 2.23 -30.08
N ALA A 451 6.06 2.61 -30.17
CA ALA A 451 7.13 1.87 -29.51
C ALA A 451 7.01 1.96 -27.97
N ASP A 452 6.69 3.14 -27.43
CA ASP A 452 6.43 3.33 -25.99
C ASP A 452 5.26 2.47 -25.51
N ILE A 453 4.15 2.49 -26.26
CA ILE A 453 2.96 1.68 -25.97
C ILE A 453 3.29 0.20 -25.98
N THR A 454 4.08 -0.25 -26.95
CA THR A 454 4.51 -1.66 -27.04
C THR A 454 5.34 -2.09 -25.83
N VAL A 455 6.30 -1.27 -25.40
CA VAL A 455 7.14 -1.54 -24.22
C VAL A 455 6.27 -1.55 -22.95
N MET A 456 5.43 -0.54 -22.75
CA MET A 456 4.53 -0.47 -21.59
C MET A 456 3.54 -1.64 -21.54
N ALA A 457 3.01 -2.06 -22.69
CA ALA A 457 2.13 -3.23 -22.81
C ALA A 457 2.88 -4.51 -22.41
N GLY A 458 4.12 -4.70 -22.87
CA GLY A 458 4.97 -5.82 -22.47
C GLY A 458 5.22 -5.86 -20.96
N ILE A 459 5.50 -4.70 -20.34
CA ILE A 459 5.64 -4.56 -18.88
C ILE A 459 4.33 -4.93 -18.16
N MET A 460 3.19 -4.45 -18.66
CA MET A 460 1.88 -4.79 -18.07
C MET A 460 1.56 -6.28 -18.19
N MET A 461 1.84 -6.89 -19.35
CA MET A 461 1.67 -8.33 -19.54
C MET A 461 2.52 -9.15 -18.56
N ALA A 462 3.76 -8.72 -18.31
CA ALA A 462 4.65 -9.36 -17.35
C ALA A 462 4.16 -9.23 -15.90
N PHE A 463 3.53 -8.11 -15.56
CA PHE A 463 2.89 -7.91 -14.25
C PHE A 463 1.57 -8.67 -14.09
N ALA A 464 0.83 -8.93 -15.16
CA ALA A 464 -0.56 -9.39 -15.11
C ALA A 464 -0.77 -10.64 -14.23
N PRO A 465 0.00 -11.74 -14.35
CA PRO A 465 -0.17 -12.91 -13.48
C PRO A 465 0.12 -12.60 -12.01
N GLY A 466 1.04 -11.66 -11.75
CA GLY A 466 1.42 -11.23 -10.41
C GLY A 466 0.27 -10.59 -9.61
N LEU A 467 -0.76 -10.05 -10.29
CA LEU A 467 -1.89 -9.40 -9.64
C LEU A 467 -2.68 -10.36 -8.73
N ILE A 468 -2.81 -11.62 -9.16
CA ILE A 468 -3.51 -12.67 -8.39
C ILE A 468 -2.73 -12.96 -7.10
N ALA A 469 -1.42 -13.16 -7.22
CA ALA A 469 -0.55 -13.45 -6.08
C ALA A 469 -0.43 -12.24 -5.13
N PHE A 470 -0.27 -11.04 -5.66
CA PHE A 470 -0.18 -9.80 -4.89
C PHE A 470 -1.46 -9.53 -4.08
N SER A 471 -2.63 -9.68 -4.72
CA SER A 471 -3.93 -9.56 -4.03
C SER A 471 -4.12 -10.64 -2.97
N GLY A 472 -3.75 -11.87 -3.27
CA GLY A 472 -3.82 -12.99 -2.33
C GLY A 472 -2.88 -12.79 -1.12
N GLN A 473 -1.65 -12.35 -1.33
CA GLN A 473 -0.69 -12.04 -0.27
C GLN A 473 -1.19 -10.91 0.64
N TYR A 474 -1.82 -9.88 0.06
CA TYR A 474 -2.44 -8.81 0.83
C TYR A 474 -3.51 -9.35 1.79
N VAL A 475 -4.40 -10.24 1.31
CA VAL A 475 -5.45 -10.88 2.14
C VAL A 475 -4.83 -11.71 3.26
N LEU A 476 -3.82 -12.55 2.94
CA LEU A 476 -3.15 -13.43 3.91
C LEU A 476 -2.44 -12.64 5.01
N SER A 477 -1.78 -11.54 4.65
CA SER A 477 -1.10 -10.66 5.61
C SER A 477 -2.08 -10.07 6.63
N ARG A 478 -3.31 -9.79 6.23
CA ARG A 478 -4.37 -9.29 7.14
C ARG A 478 -4.82 -10.34 8.15
N GLY A 479 -4.72 -11.64 7.82
CA GLY A 479 -4.92 -12.71 8.79
C GLY A 479 -3.94 -12.62 9.98
N PHE A 480 -2.67 -12.31 9.73
CA PHE A 480 -1.67 -12.06 10.79
C PHE A 480 -1.98 -10.77 11.58
N TYR A 481 -2.34 -9.68 10.89
CA TYR A 481 -2.68 -8.43 11.58
C TYR A 481 -3.92 -8.57 12.46
N ALA A 482 -4.91 -9.38 12.05
CA ALA A 482 -6.06 -9.70 12.89
C ALA A 482 -5.67 -10.42 14.19
N MET A 483 -4.60 -11.22 14.15
CA MET A 483 -4.00 -11.90 15.32
C MET A 483 -2.96 -11.02 16.04
N SER A 484 -2.91 -9.70 15.77
CA SER A 484 -1.96 -8.73 16.34
C SER A 484 -0.48 -9.06 16.06
N ASP A 485 -0.20 -9.87 15.01
CA ASP A 485 1.15 -10.23 14.59
C ASP A 485 1.59 -9.36 13.40
N THR A 486 2.43 -8.38 13.67
CA THR A 486 3.04 -7.52 12.65
C THR A 486 4.45 -7.95 12.26
N ARG A 487 5.11 -8.78 13.09
CA ARG A 487 6.47 -9.25 12.88
C ARG A 487 6.54 -10.29 11.74
N THR A 488 5.62 -11.26 11.75
CA THR A 488 5.62 -12.32 10.73
C THR A 488 5.44 -11.77 9.31
N PRO A 489 4.44 -10.89 9.01
CA PRO A 489 4.33 -10.25 7.69
C PRO A 489 5.58 -9.48 7.27
N PHE A 490 6.27 -8.80 8.21
CA PHE A 490 7.53 -8.14 7.92
C PHE A 490 8.62 -9.12 7.45
N LEU A 491 8.84 -10.21 8.20
CA LEU A 491 9.85 -11.22 7.84
C LEU A 491 9.55 -11.89 6.49
N LEU A 492 8.26 -12.18 6.23
CA LEU A 492 7.82 -12.75 4.95
C LEU A 492 8.01 -11.76 3.80
N ASN A 493 7.83 -10.46 4.05
CA ASN A 493 8.08 -9.42 3.06
C ASN A 493 9.57 -9.28 2.70
N LEU A 494 10.48 -9.55 3.63
CA LEU A 494 11.92 -9.59 3.32
C LEU A 494 12.25 -10.60 2.22
N VAL A 495 11.57 -11.76 2.22
CA VAL A 495 11.74 -12.76 1.16
C VAL A 495 11.27 -12.20 -0.19
N VAL A 496 10.12 -11.52 -0.21
CA VAL A 496 9.59 -10.89 -1.45
C VAL A 496 10.57 -9.85 -1.98
N VAL A 497 11.07 -8.99 -1.10
CA VAL A 497 12.03 -7.93 -1.46
C VAL A 497 13.33 -8.53 -2.00
N ALA A 498 13.88 -9.55 -1.33
CA ALA A 498 15.12 -10.20 -1.76
C ALA A 498 14.96 -10.89 -3.13
N VAL A 499 13.86 -11.62 -3.33
CA VAL A 499 13.56 -12.26 -4.63
C VAL A 499 13.35 -11.22 -5.72
N ASN A 500 12.59 -10.15 -5.44
CA ASN A 500 12.36 -9.08 -6.42
C ASN A 500 13.66 -8.38 -6.81
N ALA A 501 14.45 -7.94 -5.83
CA ALA A 501 15.71 -7.25 -6.09
C ALA A 501 16.72 -8.15 -6.82
N GLY A 502 16.86 -9.41 -6.38
CA GLY A 502 17.78 -10.37 -6.99
C GLY A 502 17.41 -10.73 -8.43
N LEU A 503 16.12 -11.02 -8.69
CA LEU A 503 15.67 -11.34 -10.06
C LEU A 503 15.63 -10.09 -10.97
N SER A 504 15.37 -8.90 -10.43
CA SER A 504 15.44 -7.65 -11.20
C SER A 504 16.88 -7.34 -11.60
N ALA A 505 17.85 -7.55 -10.70
CA ALA A 505 19.27 -7.46 -11.04
C ALA A 505 19.67 -8.51 -12.08
N ALA A 506 19.23 -9.75 -11.94
CA ALA A 506 19.48 -10.79 -12.96
C ALA A 506 18.88 -10.41 -14.33
N ALA A 507 17.65 -9.88 -14.36
CA ALA A 507 17.02 -9.41 -15.60
C ALA A 507 17.83 -8.29 -16.26
N PHE A 508 18.37 -7.35 -15.48
CA PHE A 508 19.23 -6.27 -15.96
C PHE A 508 20.52 -6.79 -16.63
N TRP A 509 21.18 -7.78 -16.01
CA TRP A 509 22.46 -8.30 -16.51
C TRP A 509 22.33 -9.31 -17.67
N VAL A 510 21.21 -10.03 -17.74
CA VAL A 510 21.04 -11.14 -18.70
C VAL A 510 20.26 -10.73 -19.94
N LEU A 511 19.29 -9.81 -19.81
CA LEU A 511 18.40 -9.45 -20.90
C LEU A 511 18.93 -8.22 -21.69
N PRO A 512 18.70 -8.16 -23.00
CA PRO A 512 18.94 -6.94 -23.78
C PRO A 512 18.16 -5.75 -23.20
N ALA A 513 18.68 -4.52 -23.35
CA ALA A 513 18.09 -3.30 -22.78
C ALA A 513 16.57 -3.16 -23.05
N ARG A 514 16.13 -3.47 -24.30
CA ARG A 514 14.71 -3.44 -24.69
C ARG A 514 13.78 -4.33 -23.86
N TRP A 515 14.30 -5.41 -23.24
CA TRP A 515 13.52 -6.39 -22.48
C TRP A 515 13.81 -6.36 -20.98
N ALA A 516 14.88 -5.67 -20.56
CA ALA A 516 15.34 -5.69 -19.16
C ALA A 516 14.25 -5.21 -18.20
N VAL A 517 13.55 -4.11 -18.51
CA VAL A 517 12.48 -3.57 -17.64
C VAL A 517 11.24 -4.47 -17.64
N THR A 518 10.90 -5.08 -18.78
CA THR A 518 9.86 -6.12 -18.84
C THR A 518 10.25 -7.33 -17.99
N GLY A 519 11.54 -7.73 -18.01
CA GLY A 519 12.10 -8.76 -17.15
C GLY A 519 11.99 -8.40 -15.65
N MET A 520 12.22 -7.15 -15.27
CA MET A 520 12.04 -6.68 -13.89
C MET A 520 10.56 -6.74 -13.45
N ALA A 521 9.61 -6.48 -14.36
CA ALA A 521 8.19 -6.67 -14.10
C ALA A 521 7.83 -8.15 -13.89
N ALA A 522 8.42 -9.05 -14.71
CA ALA A 522 8.30 -10.49 -14.52
C ALA A 522 8.94 -10.95 -13.19
N ALA A 523 10.10 -10.39 -12.82
CA ALA A 523 10.75 -10.63 -11.54
C ALA A 523 9.84 -10.25 -10.36
N SER A 524 9.15 -9.12 -10.44
CA SER A 524 8.16 -8.70 -9.46
C SER A 524 6.99 -9.70 -9.36
N THR A 525 6.51 -10.22 -10.49
CA THR A 525 5.48 -11.27 -10.52
C THR A 525 5.94 -12.54 -9.81
N VAL A 526 7.16 -13.01 -10.07
CA VAL A 526 7.75 -14.18 -9.39
C VAL A 526 7.89 -13.91 -7.89
N ALA A 527 8.34 -12.72 -7.50
CA ALA A 527 8.47 -12.32 -6.10
C ALA A 527 7.11 -12.33 -5.37
N PHE A 528 6.04 -11.81 -6.00
CA PHE A 528 4.69 -11.85 -5.43
C PHE A 528 4.15 -13.29 -5.33
N CYS A 529 4.40 -14.14 -6.33
CA CYS A 529 4.03 -15.55 -6.28
C CYS A 529 4.75 -16.28 -5.14
N THR A 530 6.05 -16.04 -4.97
CA THR A 530 6.85 -16.59 -3.87
C THR A 530 6.32 -16.09 -2.52
N GLY A 531 6.07 -14.80 -2.40
CA GLY A 531 5.50 -14.20 -1.19
C GLY A 531 4.14 -14.78 -0.84
N PHE A 532 3.25 -14.92 -1.82
CA PHE A 532 1.94 -15.55 -1.63
C PHE A 532 2.08 -16.99 -1.14
N ALA A 533 2.92 -17.79 -1.78
CA ALA A 533 3.12 -19.20 -1.44
C ALA A 533 3.68 -19.37 -0.01
N VAL A 534 4.73 -18.61 0.35
CA VAL A 534 5.35 -18.66 1.67
C VAL A 534 4.39 -18.14 2.75
N THR A 535 3.70 -17.01 2.49
CA THR A 535 2.73 -16.45 3.43
C THR A 535 1.55 -17.40 3.65
N ALA A 536 1.04 -18.03 2.59
CA ALA A 536 -0.02 -19.04 2.68
C ALA A 536 0.41 -20.27 3.47
N TYR A 537 1.65 -20.74 3.27
CA TYR A 537 2.21 -21.86 4.01
C TYR A 537 2.31 -21.55 5.51
N VAL A 538 2.91 -20.41 5.87
CA VAL A 538 3.11 -20.03 7.28
C VAL A 538 1.77 -19.77 7.97
N LEU A 539 0.83 -19.04 7.32
CA LEU A 539 -0.49 -18.80 7.89
C LEU A 539 -1.27 -20.11 8.04
N SER A 540 -1.23 -21.00 7.03
CA SER A 540 -1.94 -22.27 7.09
C SER A 540 -1.45 -23.14 8.26
N ARG A 541 -0.15 -23.17 8.54
CA ARG A 541 0.40 -23.88 9.70
C ARG A 541 -0.10 -23.30 11.02
N ARG A 542 -0.11 -21.96 11.14
CA ARG A 542 -0.52 -21.28 12.37
C ARG A 542 -2.00 -21.50 12.67
N VAL A 543 -2.86 -21.45 11.65
CA VAL A 543 -4.32 -21.61 11.79
C VAL A 543 -4.72 -23.10 11.83
N SER A 544 -3.87 -24.03 11.35
CA SER A 544 -4.13 -25.48 11.35
C SER A 544 -3.63 -26.18 12.62
N ALA A 545 -2.92 -25.51 13.52
CA ALA A 545 -2.48 -26.07 14.81
C ALA A 545 -3.66 -26.59 15.67
N THR A 546 -4.90 -26.19 15.35
CA THR A 546 -6.17 -26.63 15.96
C THR A 546 -6.84 -27.82 15.24
N GLY A 547 -6.16 -28.54 14.33
CA GLY A 547 -6.67 -29.77 13.70
C GLY A 547 -7.65 -29.59 12.53
N THR A 548 -7.94 -28.37 12.08
CA THR A 548 -9.03 -28.06 11.12
C THR A 548 -8.59 -27.89 9.65
N GLY A 549 -7.60 -28.62 9.17
CA GLY A 549 -7.24 -28.71 7.74
C GLY A 549 -6.49 -27.51 7.14
N ARG A 550 -5.88 -27.69 5.97
CA ARG A 550 -5.04 -26.67 5.29
C ARG A 550 -5.85 -25.55 4.64
N LEU A 551 -5.41 -24.30 4.79
CA LEU A 551 -6.07 -23.07 4.29
C LEU A 551 -6.28 -23.08 2.76
N LEU A 552 -5.34 -23.64 2.01
CA LEU A 552 -5.40 -23.73 0.54
C LEU A 552 -6.02 -25.06 0.06
N ARG A 553 -6.58 -25.90 0.96
CA ARG A 553 -7.12 -27.19 0.54
C ARG A 553 -8.55 -27.05 0.02
N SER A 554 -8.77 -27.62 -1.16
CA SER A 554 -10.04 -27.88 -1.87
C SER A 554 -10.90 -26.67 -2.28
N PRO A 555 -11.61 -25.89 -1.45
CA PRO A 555 -12.55 -24.91 -2.00
C PRO A 555 -11.88 -23.66 -2.56
N THR A 556 -10.83 -23.16 -1.91
CA THR A 556 -10.14 -21.93 -2.36
C THR A 556 -9.34 -22.16 -3.64
N LEU A 557 -8.51 -23.21 -3.67
CA LEU A 557 -7.75 -23.58 -4.87
C LEU A 557 -8.68 -23.95 -6.02
N GLY A 558 -9.74 -24.76 -5.74
CA GLY A 558 -10.73 -25.13 -6.74
C GLY A 558 -11.46 -23.93 -7.36
N ALA A 559 -11.78 -22.89 -6.56
CA ALA A 559 -12.37 -21.66 -7.07
C ALA A 559 -11.41 -20.91 -8.00
N HIS A 560 -10.14 -20.77 -7.63
CA HIS A 560 -9.13 -20.14 -8.50
C HIS A 560 -8.93 -20.90 -9.80
N LEU A 561 -8.80 -22.22 -9.75
CA LEU A 561 -8.64 -23.05 -10.96
C LEU A 561 -9.85 -22.96 -11.90
N ARG A 562 -11.07 -22.95 -11.36
CA ARG A 562 -12.30 -22.78 -12.17
C ARG A 562 -12.36 -21.39 -12.80
N LEU A 563 -11.97 -20.34 -12.06
CA LEU A 563 -11.89 -18.97 -12.58
C LEU A 563 -10.85 -18.89 -13.71
N ILE A 564 -9.65 -19.45 -13.52
CA ILE A 564 -8.63 -19.50 -14.56
C ILE A 564 -9.15 -20.27 -15.78
N ALA A 565 -9.78 -21.43 -15.59
CA ALA A 565 -10.37 -22.22 -16.67
C ALA A 565 -11.47 -21.45 -17.45
N ALA A 566 -12.27 -20.62 -16.75
CA ALA A 566 -13.23 -19.73 -17.40
C ALA A 566 -12.56 -18.60 -18.18
N CYS A 567 -11.46 -18.05 -17.61
CA CYS A 567 -10.76 -16.91 -18.20
C CYS A 567 -9.91 -17.27 -19.43
N LEU A 568 -9.46 -18.53 -19.60
CA LEU A 568 -8.70 -18.95 -20.79
C LEU A 568 -9.50 -18.74 -22.09
N PRO A 569 -10.68 -19.35 -22.30
CA PRO A 569 -11.48 -19.12 -23.50
C PRO A 569 -12.01 -17.68 -23.56
N ALA A 570 -12.36 -17.08 -22.42
CA ALA A 570 -12.82 -15.70 -22.36
C ALA A 570 -11.73 -14.72 -22.83
N GLY A 571 -10.48 -14.96 -22.46
CA GLY A 571 -9.33 -14.15 -22.90
C GLY A 571 -9.07 -14.28 -24.40
N ALA A 572 -9.15 -15.50 -24.94
CA ALA A 572 -9.01 -15.71 -26.39
C ALA A 572 -10.10 -14.98 -27.20
N LEU A 573 -11.36 -15.07 -26.75
CA LEU A 573 -12.47 -14.36 -27.39
C LEU A 573 -12.35 -12.84 -27.23
N ALA A 574 -11.90 -12.37 -26.06
CA ALA A 574 -11.65 -10.95 -25.81
C ALA A 574 -10.55 -10.39 -26.72
N HIS A 575 -9.46 -11.12 -26.89
CA HIS A 575 -8.38 -10.75 -27.79
C HIS A 575 -8.86 -10.67 -29.25
N ALA A 576 -9.63 -11.67 -29.69
CA ALA A 576 -10.22 -11.67 -31.04
C ALA A 576 -11.19 -10.49 -31.25
N ALA A 577 -12.02 -10.17 -30.23
CA ALA A 577 -12.93 -9.02 -30.28
C ALA A 577 -12.18 -7.68 -30.31
N ALA A 578 -11.11 -7.55 -29.53
CA ALA A 578 -10.27 -6.35 -29.55
C ALA A 578 -9.59 -6.17 -30.92
N ARG A 579 -9.04 -7.24 -31.49
CA ARG A 579 -8.47 -7.23 -32.85
C ARG A 579 -9.49 -6.81 -33.91
N ALA A 580 -10.72 -7.32 -33.82
CA ALA A 580 -11.79 -6.97 -34.77
C ALA A 580 -12.21 -5.50 -34.66
N ALA A 581 -12.07 -4.89 -33.48
CA ALA A 581 -12.42 -3.50 -33.20
C ALA A 581 -11.21 -2.53 -33.34
N GLU A 582 -10.02 -3.02 -33.66
CA GLU A 582 -8.76 -2.24 -33.71
C GLU A 582 -8.85 -1.07 -34.69
N GLY A 583 -9.54 -1.27 -35.83
CA GLY A 583 -9.76 -0.22 -36.82
C GLY A 583 -10.60 0.97 -36.32
N ALA A 584 -11.30 0.84 -35.18
CA ALA A 584 -12.07 1.92 -34.53
C ALA A 584 -11.26 2.62 -33.40
N GLY A 585 -9.98 2.24 -33.22
CA GLY A 585 -9.07 2.80 -32.22
C GLY A 585 -9.00 2.00 -30.91
N ASP A 586 -7.94 2.28 -30.12
CA ASP A 586 -7.60 1.52 -28.91
C ASP A 586 -8.71 1.51 -27.86
N VAL A 587 -9.44 2.61 -27.69
CA VAL A 587 -10.55 2.70 -26.73
C VAL A 587 -11.69 1.73 -27.10
N ALA A 588 -12.02 1.67 -28.40
CA ALA A 588 -13.05 0.76 -28.90
C ALA A 588 -12.59 -0.70 -28.77
N ALA A 589 -11.34 -0.99 -29.12
CA ALA A 589 -10.74 -2.32 -29.02
C ALA A 589 -10.67 -2.81 -27.57
N ALA A 590 -10.15 -1.99 -26.65
CA ALA A 590 -10.11 -2.29 -25.22
C ALA A 590 -11.51 -2.48 -24.65
N GLY A 591 -12.47 -1.63 -25.04
CA GLY A 591 -13.87 -1.71 -24.61
C GLY A 591 -14.55 -2.99 -25.08
N ALA A 592 -14.44 -3.31 -26.38
CA ALA A 592 -15.00 -4.52 -26.99
C ALA A 592 -14.42 -5.80 -26.35
N GLY A 593 -13.09 -5.85 -26.22
CA GLY A 593 -12.39 -6.97 -25.59
C GLY A 593 -12.81 -7.15 -24.13
N THR A 594 -12.86 -6.07 -23.35
CA THR A 594 -13.27 -6.12 -21.94
C THR A 594 -14.71 -6.59 -21.79
N LEU A 595 -15.62 -6.08 -22.64
CA LEU A 595 -17.03 -6.49 -22.63
C LEU A 595 -17.18 -7.98 -22.92
N VAL A 596 -16.52 -8.49 -23.97
CA VAL A 596 -16.54 -9.91 -24.34
C VAL A 596 -15.94 -10.78 -23.24
N LEU A 597 -14.83 -10.36 -22.63
CA LEU A 597 -14.24 -11.04 -21.46
C LEU A 597 -15.25 -11.20 -20.33
N LEU A 598 -15.86 -10.09 -19.91
CA LEU A 598 -16.79 -10.07 -18.78
C LEU A 598 -18.04 -10.91 -19.08
N LEU A 599 -18.62 -10.76 -20.28
CA LEU A 599 -19.79 -11.55 -20.70
C LEU A 599 -19.47 -13.05 -20.71
N THR A 600 -18.34 -13.44 -21.28
CA THR A 600 -17.94 -14.85 -21.36
C THR A 600 -17.68 -15.44 -19.98
N VAL A 601 -16.98 -14.73 -19.09
CA VAL A 601 -16.73 -15.18 -17.72
C VAL A 601 -18.03 -15.32 -16.94
N VAL A 602 -18.99 -14.40 -17.10
CA VAL A 602 -20.32 -14.47 -16.47
C VAL A 602 -21.12 -15.65 -17.02
N LEU A 603 -21.11 -15.90 -18.33
CA LEU A 603 -21.78 -17.04 -18.95
C LEU A 603 -21.21 -18.37 -18.45
N LEU A 604 -19.88 -18.47 -18.31
CA LEU A 604 -19.20 -19.67 -17.82
C LEU A 604 -19.28 -19.85 -16.29
N ALA A 605 -19.74 -18.85 -15.54
CA ALA A 605 -19.80 -18.90 -14.07
C ALA A 605 -20.70 -20.03 -13.55
N ARG A 606 -21.88 -20.24 -14.17
CA ARG A 606 -22.83 -21.30 -13.76
C ARG A 606 -22.35 -22.70 -14.14
N PRO A 607 -21.96 -22.99 -15.42
CA PRO A 607 -21.49 -24.33 -15.78
C PRO A 607 -20.22 -24.75 -15.03
N LEU A 608 -19.32 -23.81 -14.72
CA LEU A 608 -18.10 -24.09 -13.94
C LEU A 608 -18.31 -24.01 -12.42
N ARG A 609 -19.55 -23.78 -11.97
CA ARG A 609 -19.92 -23.71 -10.54
C ARG A 609 -19.04 -22.71 -9.76
N ILE A 610 -18.86 -21.51 -10.29
CA ILE A 610 -18.13 -20.40 -9.63
C ILE A 610 -19.14 -19.66 -8.74
N ALA A 611 -19.29 -20.13 -7.50
CA ALA A 611 -20.33 -19.68 -6.58
C ALA A 611 -20.22 -18.17 -6.26
N GLU A 612 -19.01 -17.65 -6.10
CA GLU A 612 -18.75 -16.25 -5.75
C GLU A 612 -19.21 -15.31 -6.87
N LEU A 613 -18.94 -15.66 -8.13
CA LEU A 613 -19.34 -14.85 -9.27
C LEU A 613 -20.85 -14.92 -9.52
N THR A 614 -21.46 -16.11 -9.38
CA THR A 614 -22.92 -16.26 -9.49
C THR A 614 -23.66 -15.45 -8.43
N ALA A 615 -23.17 -15.46 -7.18
CA ALA A 615 -23.74 -14.66 -6.10
C ALA A 615 -23.64 -13.14 -6.37
N MET A 616 -22.53 -12.66 -6.95
CA MET A 616 -22.38 -11.26 -7.36
C MET A 616 -23.36 -10.86 -8.46
N VAL A 617 -23.53 -11.70 -9.48
CA VAL A 617 -24.45 -11.46 -10.60
C VAL A 617 -25.90 -11.45 -10.11
N ASP A 618 -26.28 -12.40 -9.26
CA ASP A 618 -27.64 -12.51 -8.72
C ASP A 618 -27.97 -11.31 -7.80
N ALA A 619 -27.00 -10.85 -6.98
CA ALA A 619 -27.13 -9.64 -6.17
C ALA A 619 -27.29 -8.37 -7.04
N GLY A 620 -26.55 -8.26 -8.15
CA GLY A 620 -26.68 -7.18 -9.11
C GLY A 620 -28.06 -7.16 -9.77
N ARG A 621 -28.56 -8.32 -10.23
CA ARG A 621 -29.90 -8.47 -10.81
C ARG A 621 -31.02 -8.12 -9.83
N ALA A 622 -30.86 -8.50 -8.57
CA ALA A 622 -31.83 -8.16 -7.53
C ALA A 622 -31.95 -6.65 -7.27
N ARG A 623 -30.83 -5.90 -7.41
CA ARG A 623 -30.82 -4.43 -7.28
C ARG A 623 -31.44 -3.72 -8.49
N LEU A 624 -31.27 -4.23 -9.68
CA LEU A 624 -31.85 -3.67 -10.90
C LEU A 624 -33.37 -3.91 -11.02
N ARG A 625 -33.91 -4.87 -10.26
CA ARG A 625 -35.35 -5.18 -10.21
C ARG A 625 -36.13 -4.41 -9.14
N ARG A 626 -35.41 -3.69 -8.26
CA ARG A 626 -35.96 -2.76 -7.26
C ARG A 626 -35.87 -1.31 -7.76
#